data_a617d6b73d430d38404a32a8c96f91e0
#
_entry.id   a617d6b73d430d38404a32a8c96f91e0
#
_cell.length_a   1.000
_cell.length_b   1.000
_cell.length_c   1.000
_cell.angle_alpha   90.00
_cell.angle_beta   90.00
_cell.angle_gamma   90.00
#
_symmetry.space_group_name_H-M   'P 1'
#
loop_
_entity.id
_entity.type
_entity.pdbx_description
1 polymer ?
#
loop_
_entity_poly.entity_id
_entity_poly.type
_entity_poly.pdbx_seq_one_letter_code
_entity_poly.pdbx_strand_id
1 'polypeptide(L)'
;MTDPSDDFAADLPGFPAAADSRHTLAVIGAVEPALLDLVDLSLAGQDAVVIRAGLHFGADGEVESGHTDDDDLVRLVSHSSAEGFDDDPVRLDVPMPYTCPTCSLREVLVAVAQDRSVQDPGGTTVILLPAAIELAHLLPGLAEELTGTGVRLAGAAHVLDATT
;
A
#
# COMPACT_ATOMS: atom_id res chain seq x y z
N MET A 1 -0.92 -11.43 -31.76
CA MET A 1 0.33 -11.19 -31.02
C MET A 1 -0.09 -10.78 -29.62
N THR A 2 -0.08 -11.72 -28.70
CA THR A 2 -0.40 -11.54 -27.27
C THR A 2 0.76 -10.81 -26.62
N ASP A 3 0.47 -9.73 -25.93
CA ASP A 3 1.46 -8.94 -25.20
C ASP A 3 2.01 -9.81 -24.05
N PRO A 4 3.34 -10.01 -23.94
CA PRO A 4 3.92 -10.83 -22.87
C PRO A 4 3.72 -10.24 -21.47
N SER A 5 3.18 -9.03 -21.36
CA SER A 5 2.86 -8.40 -20.08
C SER A 5 1.60 -8.96 -19.41
N ASP A 6 0.71 -9.62 -20.16
CA ASP A 6 -0.56 -10.16 -19.63
C ASP A 6 -0.39 -11.48 -18.86
N ASP A 7 0.74 -12.16 -19.00
CA ASP A 7 0.91 -13.53 -18.48
C ASP A 7 1.50 -13.60 -17.07
N PHE A 8 2.13 -12.52 -16.59
CA PHE A 8 2.86 -12.59 -15.31
C PHE A 8 1.95 -12.44 -14.08
N ALA A 9 0.87 -11.68 -14.19
CA ALA A 9 -0.10 -11.53 -13.09
C ALA A 9 -0.93 -12.80 -12.85
N ALA A 10 -1.00 -13.68 -13.85
CA ALA A 10 -1.73 -14.95 -13.77
C ALA A 10 -0.99 -16.03 -12.98
N ASP A 11 0.34 -15.90 -12.81
CA ASP A 11 1.18 -16.94 -12.20
C ASP A 11 1.51 -16.68 -10.72
N LEU A 12 1.11 -15.53 -10.16
CA LEU A 12 1.25 -15.30 -8.72
C LEU A 12 0.11 -16.02 -7.99
N PRO A 13 0.40 -17.01 -7.13
CA PRO A 13 -0.63 -17.73 -6.39
C PRO A 13 -1.43 -16.73 -5.53
N GLY A 14 -2.72 -16.65 -5.80
CA GLY A 14 -3.65 -15.73 -5.10
C GLY A 14 -4.06 -14.47 -5.85
N PHE A 15 -3.50 -14.21 -7.03
CA PHE A 15 -3.95 -13.11 -7.88
C PHE A 15 -4.82 -13.66 -9.03
N PRO A 16 -6.12 -13.37 -9.04
CA PRO A 16 -6.98 -13.80 -10.16
C PRO A 16 -6.59 -13.04 -11.43
N ALA A 17 -6.56 -13.75 -12.55
CA ALA A 17 -6.34 -13.16 -13.87
C ALA A 17 -7.29 -11.98 -14.12
N ALA A 18 -6.76 -10.89 -14.63
CA ALA A 18 -7.47 -9.63 -14.82
C ALA A 18 -8.49 -9.70 -15.97
N ALA A 19 -9.68 -10.23 -15.68
CA ALA A 19 -10.85 -10.05 -16.53
C ALA A 19 -11.69 -8.82 -16.11
N ASP A 20 -11.23 -8.06 -15.14
CA ASP A 20 -11.98 -6.99 -14.48
C ASP A 20 -11.27 -5.64 -14.73
N SER A 21 -12.01 -4.68 -15.30
CA SER A 21 -11.52 -3.34 -15.59
C SER A 21 -11.39 -2.42 -14.36
N ARG A 22 -11.65 -2.95 -13.16
CA ARG A 22 -11.49 -2.19 -11.92
C ARG A 22 -10.01 -2.03 -11.57
N HIS A 23 -9.71 -0.96 -10.87
CA HIS A 23 -8.38 -0.76 -10.30
C HIS A 23 -8.03 -1.88 -9.33
N THR A 24 -6.85 -2.46 -9.48
CA THR A 24 -6.41 -3.59 -8.65
C THR A 24 -5.59 -3.09 -7.47
N LEU A 25 -5.98 -3.50 -6.26
CA LEU A 25 -5.25 -3.23 -5.03
C LEU A 25 -4.70 -4.53 -4.46
N ALA A 26 -3.40 -4.58 -4.22
CA ALA A 26 -2.75 -5.63 -3.46
C ALA A 26 -2.14 -5.06 -2.18
N VAL A 27 -2.18 -5.83 -1.09
CA VAL A 27 -1.67 -5.41 0.22
C VAL A 27 -0.66 -6.43 0.72
N ILE A 28 0.54 -5.96 1.04
CA ILE A 28 1.65 -6.82 1.47
C ILE A 28 2.16 -6.33 2.83
N GLY A 29 2.16 -7.23 3.80
CA GLY A 29 2.80 -7.04 5.10
C GLY A 29 4.08 -7.85 5.21
N ALA A 30 4.95 -7.48 6.13
CA ALA A 30 6.14 -8.24 6.47
C ALA A 30 6.45 -8.09 7.96
N VAL A 31 7.11 -9.09 8.53
CA VAL A 31 7.57 -9.05 9.92
C VAL A 31 8.76 -8.11 10.10
N GLU A 32 9.54 -7.91 9.06
CA GLU A 32 10.72 -7.05 9.07
C GLU A 32 10.71 -6.03 7.92
N PRO A 33 11.07 -4.77 8.15
CA PRO A 33 11.12 -3.76 7.10
C PRO A 33 12.01 -4.12 5.91
N ALA A 34 13.12 -4.83 6.13
CA ALA A 34 14.03 -5.26 5.07
C ALA A 34 13.37 -6.21 4.05
N LEU A 35 12.38 -6.99 4.48
CA LEU A 35 11.61 -7.85 3.56
C LEU A 35 10.75 -7.03 2.61
N LEU A 36 10.25 -5.88 3.06
CA LEU A 36 9.50 -4.96 2.20
C LEU A 36 10.40 -4.34 1.12
N ASP A 37 11.67 -4.10 1.42
CA ASP A 37 12.64 -3.62 0.43
C ASP A 37 12.87 -4.67 -0.68
N LEU A 38 12.94 -5.95 -0.31
CA LEU A 38 13.05 -7.04 -1.28
C LEU A 38 11.79 -7.20 -2.14
N VAL A 39 10.61 -7.02 -1.54
CA VAL A 39 9.35 -7.03 -2.29
C VAL A 39 9.32 -5.89 -3.28
N ASP A 40 9.67 -4.69 -2.84
CA ASP A 40 9.71 -3.49 -3.68
C ASP A 40 10.66 -3.69 -4.89
N LEU A 41 11.86 -4.22 -4.63
CA LEU A 41 12.80 -4.60 -5.68
C LEU A 41 12.23 -5.64 -6.66
N SER A 42 11.46 -6.60 -6.16
CA SER A 42 10.86 -7.65 -7.01
C SER A 42 9.74 -7.12 -7.92
N LEU A 43 9.16 -5.98 -7.56
CA LEU A 43 8.13 -5.30 -8.36
C LEU A 43 8.72 -4.40 -9.45
N ALA A 44 10.03 -4.18 -9.44
CA ALA A 44 10.69 -3.35 -10.45
C ALA A 44 10.42 -3.88 -11.87
N GLY A 45 10.00 -2.99 -12.77
CA GLY A 45 9.62 -3.36 -14.14
C GLY A 45 8.18 -3.89 -14.30
N GLN A 46 7.42 -4.01 -13.21
CA GLN A 46 5.98 -4.25 -13.27
C GLN A 46 5.24 -2.92 -13.48
N ASP A 47 4.12 -2.95 -14.17
CA ASP A 47 3.29 -1.77 -14.34
C ASP A 47 2.37 -1.57 -13.12
N ALA A 48 2.94 -1.06 -12.04
CA ALA A 48 2.24 -0.83 -10.80
C ALA A 48 2.74 0.44 -10.09
N VAL A 49 1.88 1.05 -9.30
CA VAL A 49 2.28 2.06 -8.31
C VAL A 49 2.50 1.35 -6.97
N VAL A 50 3.68 1.48 -6.41
CA VAL A 50 4.01 0.96 -5.09
C VAL A 50 3.87 2.07 -4.07
N ILE A 51 3.13 1.83 -3.01
CA ILE A 51 2.93 2.77 -1.91
C ILE A 51 3.38 2.12 -0.62
N ARG A 52 4.43 2.67 -0.03
CA ARG A 52 4.89 2.26 1.29
C ARG A 52 4.17 3.09 2.35
N ALA A 53 3.42 2.44 3.22
CA ALA A 53 2.73 3.07 4.32
C ALA A 53 3.58 3.00 5.59
N GLY A 54 3.61 4.09 6.36
CA GLY A 54 4.28 4.20 7.65
C GLY A 54 3.37 4.87 8.66
N LEU A 55 3.60 4.57 9.94
CA LEU A 55 2.95 5.23 11.05
C LEU A 55 3.99 6.05 11.80
N HIS A 56 3.69 7.30 12.03
CA HIS A 56 4.52 8.21 12.82
C HIS A 56 3.71 8.72 13.99
N PHE A 57 4.26 8.53 15.18
CA PHE A 57 3.67 9.04 16.42
C PHE A 57 4.47 10.25 16.86
N GLY A 58 3.78 11.33 17.24
CA GLY A 58 4.41 12.51 17.81
C GLY A 58 5.27 12.12 18.99
N ALA A 59 6.49 12.65 19.07
CA ALA A 59 7.38 12.38 20.19
C ALA A 59 6.80 13.01 21.44
N ASP A 60 6.59 12.21 22.49
CA ASP A 60 6.35 12.70 23.83
C ASP A 60 7.55 13.53 24.28
N GLY A 61 7.40 14.84 24.31
CA GLY A 61 8.28 15.76 25.03
C GLY A 61 9.52 16.22 24.29
N GLU A 62 9.44 17.35 23.69
CA GLU A 62 10.23 18.54 23.96
C GLU A 62 9.60 19.72 23.26
N VAL A 63 8.92 20.52 24.05
CA VAL A 63 8.36 21.80 23.63
C VAL A 63 9.52 22.77 23.46
N GLU A 64 10.08 22.86 22.28
CA GLU A 64 10.78 24.07 21.86
C GLU A 64 10.24 24.54 20.52
N SER A 65 9.66 25.72 20.60
CA SER A 65 9.15 26.52 19.50
C SER A 65 7.81 26.10 18.86
N GLY A 66 6.69 26.50 19.45
CA GLY A 66 5.57 27.18 18.76
C GLY A 66 4.86 26.54 17.57
N HIS A 67 5.22 25.29 17.20
CA HIS A 67 4.49 24.50 16.23
C HIS A 67 3.95 23.26 16.92
N THR A 68 2.65 23.17 16.99
CA THR A 68 1.92 21.98 17.43
C THR A 68 1.92 20.91 16.34
N ASP A 69 3.09 20.41 15.98
CA ASP A 69 3.27 19.30 15.04
C ASP A 69 3.44 17.95 15.76
N ASP A 70 2.80 17.82 16.92
CA ASP A 70 2.74 16.55 17.65
C ASP A 70 1.62 15.64 17.16
N ASP A 71 1.12 15.85 15.95
CA ASP A 71 0.06 15.03 15.43
C ASP A 71 0.60 13.71 14.90
N ASP A 72 0.04 12.61 15.38
CA ASP A 72 0.25 11.29 14.81
C ASP A 72 -0.16 11.30 13.35
N LEU A 73 0.68 10.75 12.49
CA LEU A 73 0.42 10.73 11.04
C LEU A 73 0.61 9.36 10.41
N VAL A 74 -0.18 9.18 9.35
CA VAL A 74 0.09 8.15 8.33
C VAL A 74 0.95 8.77 7.24
N ARG A 75 2.11 8.19 7.01
CA ARG A 75 3.01 8.58 5.92
C ARG A 75 2.91 7.60 4.78
N LEU A 76 2.68 8.11 3.58
CA LEU A 76 2.67 7.35 2.35
C LEU A 76 3.83 7.82 1.47
N VAL A 77 4.62 6.89 0.99
CA VAL A 77 5.68 7.15 0.00
C VAL A 77 5.39 6.30 -1.22
N SER A 78 5.10 6.94 -2.34
CA SER A 78 4.70 6.27 -3.58
C SER A 78 5.72 6.48 -4.69
N HIS A 79 5.90 5.46 -5.51
CA HIS A 79 6.68 5.52 -6.76
C HIS A 79 6.08 4.58 -7.81
N SER A 80 6.40 4.84 -9.08
CA SER A 80 6.07 3.91 -10.17
C SER A 80 7.11 2.80 -10.23
N SER A 81 6.67 1.55 -10.32
CA SER A 81 7.58 0.42 -10.50
C SER A 81 7.98 0.19 -11.97
N ALA A 82 7.24 0.78 -12.92
CA ALA A 82 7.50 0.63 -14.35
C ALA A 82 8.78 1.34 -14.82
N GLU A 83 9.08 2.50 -14.25
CA GLU A 83 10.18 3.38 -14.69
C GLU A 83 11.50 3.15 -13.93
N GLY A 84 11.51 2.19 -13.00
CA GLY A 84 12.67 1.94 -12.15
C GLY A 84 12.84 2.99 -11.05
N PHE A 85 14.03 3.04 -10.44
CA PHE A 85 14.29 3.88 -9.27
C PHE A 85 14.65 5.34 -9.61
N ASP A 86 14.46 5.77 -10.87
CA ASP A 86 14.87 7.11 -11.31
C ASP A 86 13.82 8.21 -11.03
N ASP A 87 12.59 7.83 -10.67
CA ASP A 87 11.58 8.79 -10.27
C ASP A 87 11.68 9.13 -8.78
N ASP A 88 11.70 10.42 -8.47
CA ASP A 88 11.63 10.89 -7.08
C ASP A 88 10.33 10.41 -6.43
N PRO A 89 10.40 9.69 -5.30
CA PRO A 89 9.21 9.20 -4.62
C PRO A 89 8.35 10.37 -4.12
N VAL A 90 7.05 10.25 -4.33
CA VAL A 90 6.08 11.23 -3.82
C VAL A 90 5.71 10.86 -2.40
N ARG A 91 5.91 11.81 -1.48
CA ARG A 91 5.54 11.67 -0.07
C ARG A 91 4.26 12.43 0.23
N LEU A 92 3.38 11.77 0.95
CA LEU A 92 2.15 12.33 1.50
C LEU A 92 2.06 12.01 2.99
N ASP A 93 1.95 13.03 3.83
CA ASP A 93 1.71 12.90 5.26
C ASP A 93 0.25 13.29 5.56
N VAL A 94 -0.49 12.37 6.17
CA VAL A 94 -1.91 12.55 6.50
C VAL A 94 -2.07 12.43 8.02
N PRO A 95 -2.64 13.44 8.70
CA PRO A 95 -2.97 13.32 10.12
C PRO A 95 -3.84 12.10 10.39
N MET A 96 -3.58 11.37 11.46
CA MET A 96 -4.42 10.23 11.83
C MET A 96 -5.81 10.71 12.23
N PRO A 97 -6.88 10.26 11.53
CA PRO A 97 -8.24 10.67 11.85
C PRO A 97 -8.75 10.06 13.15
N TYR A 98 -8.12 8.99 13.63
CA TYR A 98 -8.52 8.26 14.83
C TYR A 98 -7.34 7.97 15.75
N THR A 99 -7.63 7.70 17.01
CA THR A 99 -6.63 7.21 17.99
C THR A 99 -6.19 5.77 17.71
N CYS A 100 -7.00 4.99 16.99
CA CYS A 100 -6.67 3.63 16.55
C CYS A 100 -5.79 3.70 15.28
N PRO A 101 -4.52 3.28 15.32
CA PRO A 101 -3.63 3.34 14.16
C PRO A 101 -4.12 2.51 12.97
N THR A 102 -4.63 1.30 13.22
CA THR A 102 -5.17 0.43 12.17
C THR A 102 -6.41 1.03 11.52
N CYS A 103 -7.29 1.66 12.31
CA CYS A 103 -8.48 2.34 11.78
C CYS A 103 -8.10 3.55 10.92
N SER A 104 -7.13 4.34 11.38
CA SER A 104 -6.61 5.50 10.66
C SER A 104 -5.96 5.09 9.35
N LEU A 105 -5.12 4.05 9.39
CA LEU A 105 -4.48 3.53 8.19
C LEU A 105 -5.52 3.02 7.19
N ARG A 106 -6.52 2.26 7.64
CA ARG A 106 -7.59 1.76 6.77
C ARG A 106 -8.30 2.89 6.03
N GLU A 107 -8.72 3.93 6.74
CA GLU A 107 -9.39 5.07 6.12
C GLU A 107 -8.52 5.77 5.08
N VAL A 108 -7.25 6.00 5.39
CA VAL A 108 -6.30 6.60 4.46
C VAL A 108 -6.10 5.71 3.23
N LEU A 109 -5.96 4.39 3.40
CA LEU A 109 -5.77 3.47 2.29
C LEU A 109 -7.01 3.36 1.40
N VAL A 110 -8.22 3.41 1.97
CA VAL A 110 -9.47 3.46 1.19
C VAL A 110 -9.51 4.70 0.33
N ALA A 111 -9.21 5.87 0.90
CA ALA A 111 -9.20 7.14 0.16
C ALA A 111 -8.17 7.12 -0.98
N VAL A 112 -6.97 6.63 -0.71
CA VAL A 112 -5.91 6.51 -1.73
C VAL A 112 -6.30 5.53 -2.83
N ALA A 113 -6.85 4.37 -2.49
CA ALA A 113 -7.27 3.37 -3.48
C ALA A 113 -8.38 3.91 -4.39
N GLN A 114 -9.34 4.64 -3.83
CA GLN A 114 -10.40 5.28 -4.61
C GLN A 114 -9.84 6.37 -5.53
N ASP A 115 -8.94 7.22 -5.04
CA ASP A 115 -8.28 8.24 -5.85
C ASP A 115 -7.48 7.61 -7.00
N ARG A 116 -6.73 6.55 -6.72
CA ARG A 116 -6.01 5.79 -7.75
C ARG A 116 -6.95 5.17 -8.79
N SER A 117 -8.10 4.68 -8.38
CA SER A 117 -9.08 4.11 -9.31
C SER A 117 -9.67 5.13 -10.28
N VAL A 118 -9.71 6.40 -9.88
CA VAL A 118 -10.13 7.51 -10.75
C VAL A 118 -9.00 7.92 -11.71
N GLN A 119 -7.77 7.97 -11.21
CA GLN A 119 -6.60 8.38 -12.02
C GLN A 119 -6.20 7.31 -13.03
N ASP A 120 -6.28 6.04 -12.65
CA ASP A 120 -5.89 4.90 -13.46
C ASP A 120 -6.86 3.72 -13.26
N PRO A 121 -8.02 3.73 -13.95
CA PRO A 121 -9.10 2.77 -13.70
C PRO A 121 -8.74 1.30 -13.93
N GLY A 122 -7.80 1.00 -14.79
CA GLY A 122 -7.35 -0.39 -15.06
C GLY A 122 -6.02 -0.74 -14.41
N GLY A 123 -5.45 0.17 -13.64
CA GLY A 123 -4.12 0.04 -13.09
C GLY A 123 -4.02 -0.82 -11.84
N THR A 124 -2.80 -0.93 -11.34
CA THR A 124 -2.48 -1.71 -10.15
C THR A 124 -1.75 -0.85 -9.13
N THR A 125 -2.19 -0.94 -7.89
CA THR A 125 -1.49 -0.36 -6.73
C THR A 125 -1.12 -1.47 -5.75
N VAL A 126 0.12 -1.46 -5.30
CA VAL A 126 0.63 -2.36 -4.26
C VAL A 126 0.92 -1.55 -3.01
N ILE A 127 0.27 -1.89 -1.92
CA ILE A 127 0.51 -1.27 -0.61
C ILE A 127 1.47 -2.14 0.19
N LEU A 128 2.59 -1.56 0.63
CA LEU A 128 3.51 -2.17 1.57
C LEU A 128 3.22 -1.63 2.97
N LEU A 129 2.77 -2.50 3.87
CA LEU A 129 2.34 -2.12 5.22
C LEU A 129 3.51 -2.06 6.20
N PRO A 130 3.45 -1.18 7.21
CA PRO A 130 4.39 -1.21 8.31
C PRO A 130 4.26 -2.52 9.11
N ALA A 131 5.39 -3.03 9.63
CA ALA A 131 5.46 -4.30 10.36
C ALA A 131 4.55 -4.36 11.62
N ALA A 132 4.22 -3.20 12.19
CA ALA A 132 3.33 -3.09 13.35
C ALA A 132 1.85 -3.35 13.04
N ILE A 133 1.47 -3.44 11.76
CA ILE A 133 0.08 -3.63 11.35
C ILE A 133 -0.17 -5.08 10.96
N GLU A 134 -1.10 -5.71 11.66
CA GLU A 134 -1.53 -7.07 11.36
C GLU A 134 -2.58 -7.06 10.24
N LEU A 135 -2.28 -7.77 9.15
CA LEU A 135 -3.19 -7.93 8.02
C LEU A 135 -4.58 -8.44 8.43
N ALA A 136 -4.62 -9.37 9.37
CA ALA A 136 -5.86 -9.96 9.85
C ALA A 136 -6.84 -8.93 10.47
N HIS A 137 -6.31 -7.84 11.01
CA HIS A 137 -7.13 -6.76 11.58
C HIS A 137 -7.50 -5.69 10.56
N LEU A 138 -6.65 -5.49 9.54
CA LEU A 138 -6.86 -4.46 8.52
C LEU A 138 -7.79 -4.93 7.40
N LEU A 139 -7.57 -6.14 6.88
CA LEU A 139 -8.16 -6.60 5.63
C LEU A 139 -9.69 -6.70 5.63
N PRO A 140 -10.36 -7.21 6.69
CA PRO A 140 -11.82 -7.33 6.66
C PRO A 140 -12.51 -5.97 6.48
N GLY A 141 -12.10 -4.96 7.24
CA GLY A 141 -12.64 -3.62 7.13
C GLY A 141 -12.29 -2.94 5.80
N LEU A 142 -11.06 -3.14 5.31
CA LEU A 142 -10.64 -2.62 4.02
C LEU A 142 -11.47 -3.23 2.88
N ALA A 143 -11.68 -4.53 2.88
CA ALA A 143 -12.49 -5.21 1.88
C ALA A 143 -13.96 -4.76 1.90
N GLU A 144 -14.52 -4.57 3.10
CA GLU A 144 -15.89 -4.08 3.27
C GLU A 144 -16.05 -2.66 2.70
N GLU A 145 -15.16 -1.75 3.03
CA GLU A 145 -15.23 -0.36 2.57
C GLU A 145 -14.95 -0.18 1.08
N LEU A 146 -14.19 -1.09 0.46
CA LEU A 146 -13.94 -1.09 -0.97
C LEU A 146 -15.08 -1.75 -1.78
N THR A 147 -16.02 -2.42 -1.13
CA THR A 147 -17.16 -3.04 -1.79
C THR A 147 -18.00 -2.00 -2.53
N GLY A 148 -18.27 -2.23 -3.81
CA GLY A 148 -19.05 -1.32 -4.64
C GLY A 148 -18.30 -0.09 -5.14
N THR A 149 -17.01 0.01 -4.85
CA THR A 149 -16.11 1.03 -5.42
C THR A 149 -15.49 0.56 -6.75
N GLY A 150 -14.79 1.45 -7.44
CA GLY A 150 -14.01 1.10 -8.65
C GLY A 150 -12.72 0.33 -8.35
N VAL A 151 -12.54 -0.18 -7.12
CA VAL A 151 -11.35 -0.88 -6.66
C VAL A 151 -11.66 -2.34 -6.40
N ARG A 152 -10.78 -3.23 -6.82
CA ARG A 152 -10.79 -4.64 -6.50
C ARG A 152 -9.61 -4.97 -5.59
N LEU A 153 -9.87 -5.45 -4.40
CA LEU A 153 -8.84 -6.04 -3.54
C LEU A 153 -8.48 -7.43 -4.12
N ALA A 154 -7.33 -7.49 -4.80
CA ALA A 154 -6.94 -8.68 -5.56
C ALA A 154 -6.25 -9.73 -4.70
N GLY A 155 -5.59 -9.31 -3.64
CA GLY A 155 -4.90 -10.22 -2.75
C GLY A 155 -4.20 -9.53 -1.59
N ALA A 156 -3.80 -10.34 -0.63
CA ALA A 156 -2.96 -9.93 0.47
C ALA A 156 -1.94 -11.02 0.76
N ALA A 157 -0.72 -10.62 1.07
CA ALA A 157 0.36 -11.53 1.41
C ALA A 157 1.12 -11.02 2.63
N HIS A 158 1.60 -11.95 3.44
CA HIS A 158 2.52 -11.66 4.52
C HIS A 158 3.85 -12.34 4.26
N VAL A 159 4.90 -11.54 4.13
CA VAL A 159 6.24 -12.05 3.83
C VAL A 159 6.95 -12.40 5.12
N LEU A 160 7.40 -13.65 5.21
CA LEU A 160 8.14 -14.18 6.35
C LEU A 160 9.56 -14.54 5.91
N ASP A 161 10.51 -14.37 6.82
CA ASP A 161 11.85 -14.92 6.62
C ASP A 161 11.82 -16.44 6.83
N ALA A 162 12.24 -17.18 5.81
CA ALA A 162 12.28 -18.66 5.86
C ALA A 162 13.50 -19.21 6.61
N THR A 163 14.36 -18.34 7.13
CA THR A 163 15.58 -18.74 7.84
C THR A 163 15.41 -18.85 9.35
N THR A 164 14.24 -18.59 9.85
CA THR A 164 13.91 -18.76 11.27
C THR A 164 13.29 -20.11 11.57
#